data_53c66f5558150b4698dbdbef72fe5673
#
_entry.id   53c66f5558150b4698dbdbef72fe5673
#
_cell.length_a   1.000
_cell.length_b   1.000
_cell.length_c   1.000
_cell.angle_alpha   90.00
_cell.angle_beta   90.00
_cell.angle_gamma   90.00
#
_symmetry.space_group_name_H-M   'P 1'
#
loop_
_entity.id
_entity.type
_entity.pdbx_description
1 polymer ?
#
loop_
_entity_poly.entity_id
_entity_poly.type
_entity_poly.pdbx_seq_one_letter_code
_entity_poly.pdbx_strand_id
1 'polypeptide(L)'
;IESEKKANQIKENFGDRFVFKNIKFSQLNNLKLKQEEVKGVIFDLGYSYTQIKDPKKGLSFESVGSLNMQMGLNNYSAEDAINKLEEKELEKIFKFFGDEKESKFIARNIVKERLNNKIDTQALVKIIDKTKRKKNFKVHSATKVFQALRIFVNKEISELIYGLINAAKVL
;
A
#
# COMPACT_ATOMS: atom_id res chain seq x y z
N ILE A 1 16.25 -0.07 -11.59
CA ILE A 1 15.43 -0.41 -10.40
C ILE A 1 15.35 -1.93 -10.31
N GLU A 2 15.09 -2.52 -9.12
CA GLU A 2 15.18 -3.99 -8.89
C GLU A 2 14.29 -4.80 -9.84
N SER A 3 13.05 -4.34 -10.07
CA SER A 3 12.11 -4.99 -10.98
C SER A 3 12.60 -5.03 -12.44
N GLU A 4 13.30 -4.02 -12.90
CA GLU A 4 13.89 -3.99 -14.25
C GLU A 4 15.06 -4.97 -14.39
N LYS A 5 15.89 -5.09 -13.34
CA LYS A 5 16.98 -6.10 -13.34
C LYS A 5 16.43 -7.51 -13.43
N LYS A 6 15.41 -7.83 -12.63
CA LYS A 6 14.73 -9.13 -12.68
C LYS A 6 14.03 -9.37 -14.03
N ALA A 7 13.40 -8.35 -14.59
CA ALA A 7 12.76 -8.44 -15.89
C ALA A 7 13.77 -8.75 -17.01
N ASN A 8 14.95 -8.14 -16.98
CA ASN A 8 16.01 -8.42 -17.94
C ASN A 8 16.50 -9.87 -17.85
N GLN A 9 16.67 -10.41 -16.64
CA GLN A 9 17.03 -11.82 -16.44
C GLN A 9 15.96 -12.77 -16.99
N ILE A 10 14.68 -12.45 -16.80
CA ILE A 10 13.58 -13.25 -17.36
C ILE A 10 13.59 -13.17 -18.89
N LYS A 11 13.85 -11.99 -19.46
CA LYS A 11 13.91 -11.79 -20.90
C LYS A 11 15.04 -12.61 -21.54
N GLU A 12 16.18 -12.78 -20.87
CA GLU A 12 17.27 -13.66 -21.34
C GLU A 12 16.81 -15.10 -21.55
N ASN A 13 15.91 -15.60 -20.67
CA ASN A 13 15.39 -16.98 -20.75
C ASN A 13 14.22 -17.14 -21.72
N PHE A 14 13.38 -16.13 -21.90
CA PHE A 14 12.13 -16.22 -22.64
C PHE A 14 12.12 -15.44 -23.96
N GLY A 15 13.14 -14.58 -24.19
CA GLY A 15 13.26 -13.76 -25.42
C GLY A 15 12.04 -12.86 -25.60
N ASP A 16 11.58 -12.76 -26.85
CA ASP A 16 10.44 -11.91 -27.25
C ASP A 16 9.08 -12.39 -26.71
N ARG A 17 9.01 -13.57 -26.10
CA ARG A 17 7.81 -14.05 -25.40
C ARG A 17 7.54 -13.33 -24.09
N PHE A 18 8.51 -12.55 -23.59
CA PHE A 18 8.38 -11.77 -22.37
C PHE A 18 8.58 -10.29 -22.63
N VAL A 19 7.56 -9.50 -22.29
CA VAL A 19 7.60 -8.02 -22.38
C VAL A 19 7.33 -7.43 -21.01
N PHE A 20 8.30 -6.68 -20.49
CA PHE A 20 8.14 -5.95 -19.24
C PHE A 20 7.73 -4.50 -19.50
N LYS A 21 6.70 -4.04 -18.78
CA LYS A 21 6.28 -2.65 -18.76
C LYS A 21 6.12 -2.18 -17.33
N ASN A 22 6.81 -1.13 -16.93
CA ASN A 22 6.69 -0.51 -15.61
C ASN A 22 5.56 0.52 -15.62
N ILE A 23 4.34 0.03 -15.46
CA ILE A 23 3.10 0.83 -15.47
C ILE A 23 2.21 0.43 -14.30
N LYS A 24 1.25 1.28 -13.96
CA LYS A 24 0.17 0.96 -13.03
C LYS A 24 -0.91 0.13 -13.70
N PHE A 25 -1.69 -0.63 -12.91
CA PHE A 25 -2.83 -1.41 -13.44
C PHE A 25 -3.85 -0.53 -14.17
N SER A 26 -4.09 0.68 -13.65
CA SER A 26 -4.96 1.68 -14.28
C SER A 26 -4.49 2.12 -15.67
N GLN A 27 -3.23 1.86 -16.02
CA GLN A 27 -2.63 2.25 -17.30
C GLN A 27 -2.54 1.09 -18.31
N LEU A 28 -3.20 -0.04 -18.04
CA LEU A 28 -3.18 -1.23 -18.90
C LEU A 28 -3.63 -0.91 -20.34
N ASN A 29 -4.60 0.00 -20.51
CA ASN A 29 -5.06 0.47 -21.81
C ASN A 29 -3.96 1.16 -22.67
N ASN A 30 -2.91 1.68 -22.06
CA ASN A 30 -1.80 2.30 -22.77
C ASN A 30 -0.96 1.29 -23.57
N LEU A 31 -1.09 0.01 -23.26
CA LEU A 31 -0.37 -1.06 -23.97
C LEU A 31 -0.91 -1.32 -25.38
N LYS A 32 -2.06 -0.75 -25.75
CA LYS A 32 -2.70 -0.92 -27.06
C LYS A 32 -2.80 -2.40 -27.48
N LEU A 33 -3.13 -3.26 -26.51
CA LEU A 33 -3.34 -4.69 -26.75
C LEU A 33 -4.59 -4.90 -27.61
N LYS A 34 -4.52 -5.85 -28.52
CA LYS A 34 -5.71 -6.25 -29.31
C LYS A 34 -6.48 -7.31 -28.54
N GLN A 35 -7.80 -7.17 -28.46
CA GLN A 35 -8.69 -8.07 -27.74
C GLN A 35 -8.51 -9.54 -28.13
N GLU A 36 -8.34 -9.81 -29.41
CA GLU A 36 -8.18 -11.18 -29.93
C GLU A 36 -6.85 -11.84 -29.54
N GLU A 37 -5.84 -11.05 -29.16
CA GLU A 37 -4.50 -11.53 -28.80
C GLU A 37 -4.36 -11.87 -27.31
N VAL A 38 -5.23 -11.29 -26.43
CA VAL A 38 -5.18 -11.50 -24.98
C VAL A 38 -6.04 -12.70 -24.60
N LYS A 39 -5.44 -13.72 -24.02
CA LYS A 39 -6.13 -14.96 -23.60
C LYS A 39 -6.41 -15.02 -22.10
N GLY A 40 -5.85 -14.12 -21.33
CA GLY A 40 -6.06 -14.04 -19.89
C GLY A 40 -5.26 -12.92 -19.23
N VAL A 41 -5.74 -12.45 -18.09
CA VAL A 41 -5.07 -11.42 -17.26
C VAL A 41 -4.99 -11.94 -15.84
N ILE A 42 -3.80 -11.87 -15.25
CA ILE A 42 -3.55 -12.26 -13.85
C ILE A 42 -3.12 -11.01 -13.08
N PHE A 43 -3.80 -10.71 -11.98
CA PHE A 43 -3.41 -9.66 -11.04
C PHE A 43 -2.76 -10.28 -9.82
N ASP A 44 -1.46 -10.01 -9.59
CA ASP A 44 -0.78 -10.31 -8.35
C ASP A 44 -0.81 -9.07 -7.46
N LEU A 45 -1.70 -9.12 -6.44
CA LEU A 45 -2.05 -7.95 -5.62
C LEU A 45 -1.27 -7.93 -4.31
N GLY A 46 -0.97 -6.72 -3.86
CA GLY A 46 -0.30 -6.49 -2.58
C GLY A 46 1.17 -6.13 -2.75
N TYR A 47 1.99 -6.50 -1.79
CA TYR A 47 3.42 -6.17 -1.74
C TYR A 47 4.30 -7.43 -1.85
N SER A 48 5.50 -7.27 -2.41
CA SER A 48 6.46 -8.36 -2.44
C SER A 48 7.17 -8.53 -1.09
N TYR A 49 7.70 -9.73 -0.85
CA TYR A 49 8.51 -10.03 0.34
C TYR A 49 9.71 -9.08 0.49
N THR A 50 10.36 -8.72 -0.61
CA THR A 50 11.49 -7.76 -0.59
C THR A 50 11.06 -6.36 -0.17
N GLN A 51 9.84 -5.93 -0.54
CA GLN A 51 9.32 -4.61 -0.14
C GLN A 51 9.03 -4.52 1.35
N ILE A 52 8.44 -5.58 1.97
CA ILE A 52 8.15 -5.55 3.41
C ILE A 52 9.42 -5.64 4.26
N LYS A 53 10.47 -6.27 3.73
CA LYS A 53 11.78 -6.39 4.39
C LYS A 53 12.63 -5.12 4.30
N ASP A 54 12.31 -4.18 3.42
CA ASP A 54 13.03 -2.91 3.29
C ASP A 54 12.61 -1.96 4.43
N PRO A 55 13.48 -1.69 5.42
CA PRO A 55 13.15 -0.85 6.57
C PRO A 55 12.89 0.60 6.16
N LYS A 56 13.42 1.06 5.02
CA LYS A 56 13.22 2.42 4.50
C LYS A 56 11.78 2.63 3.99
N LYS A 57 11.07 1.55 3.69
CA LYS A 57 9.68 1.64 3.21
C LYS A 57 8.66 1.75 4.33
N GLY A 58 8.98 1.33 5.55
CA GLY A 58 8.05 1.40 6.68
C GLY A 58 6.73 0.64 6.46
N LEU A 59 6.75 -0.41 5.63
CA LEU A 59 5.57 -1.25 5.36
C LEU A 59 5.26 -2.19 6.51
N SER A 60 6.26 -2.56 7.29
CA SER A 60 6.11 -3.38 8.49
C SER A 60 6.01 -2.50 9.74
N PHE A 61 5.15 -2.85 10.67
CA PHE A 61 5.10 -2.23 12.00
C PHE A 61 6.33 -2.57 12.86
N GLU A 62 7.15 -3.54 12.43
CA GLU A 62 8.45 -3.85 13.03
C GLU A 62 9.57 -2.93 12.51
N SER A 63 9.33 -2.17 11.45
CA SER A 63 10.32 -1.26 10.88
C SER A 63 10.68 -0.15 11.86
N VAL A 64 11.93 0.29 11.82
CA VAL A 64 12.41 1.44 12.60
C VAL A 64 12.61 2.61 11.64
N GLY A 65 11.96 3.75 11.91
CA GLY A 65 12.15 4.99 11.16
C GLY A 65 10.93 5.41 10.34
N SER A 66 11.13 5.73 9.09
CA SER A 66 10.16 6.43 8.23
C SER A 66 8.86 5.66 7.99
N LEU A 67 7.74 6.36 8.04
CA LEU A 67 6.41 5.92 7.62
C LEU A 67 6.21 6.20 6.12
N ASN A 68 7.04 5.65 5.26
CA ASN A 68 6.95 5.93 3.83
C ASN A 68 5.76 5.19 3.19
N MET A 69 5.73 3.87 3.25
CA MET A 69 4.74 2.94 2.68
C MET A 69 4.49 3.07 1.16
N GLN A 70 5.31 3.81 0.44
CA GLN A 70 5.19 3.95 -1.01
C GLN A 70 5.62 2.67 -1.73
N MET A 71 4.80 2.25 -2.69
CA MET A 71 5.07 1.13 -3.59
C MET A 71 5.08 1.67 -5.03
N GLY A 72 6.28 1.79 -5.62
CA GLY A 72 6.42 2.23 -7.00
C GLY A 72 6.28 3.74 -7.22
N LEU A 73 5.39 4.14 -8.11
CA LEU A 73 5.30 5.49 -8.70
C LEU A 73 4.44 6.49 -7.90
N ASN A 74 4.40 6.37 -6.57
CA ASN A 74 3.64 7.29 -5.74
C ASN A 74 4.54 8.33 -5.08
N ASN A 75 4.04 9.57 -4.96
CA ASN A 75 4.74 10.69 -4.32
C ASN A 75 4.12 11.08 -2.96
N TYR A 76 3.10 10.36 -2.50
CA TYR A 76 2.41 10.60 -1.24
C TYR A 76 2.72 9.46 -0.27
N SER A 77 3.21 9.78 0.92
CA SER A 77 3.64 8.81 1.93
C SER A 77 2.61 8.61 3.05
N ALA A 78 2.76 7.57 3.85
CA ALA A 78 1.96 7.41 5.06
C ALA A 78 2.30 8.49 6.11
N GLU A 79 3.53 9.00 6.14
CA GLU A 79 3.94 10.16 6.94
C GLU A 79 3.16 11.41 6.53
N ASP A 80 2.96 11.64 5.21
CA ASP A 80 2.13 12.73 4.72
C ASP A 80 0.67 12.58 5.17
N ALA A 81 0.12 11.36 5.08
CA ALA A 81 -1.24 11.08 5.51
C ALA A 81 -1.42 11.37 7.01
N ILE A 82 -0.54 10.86 7.85
CA ILE A 82 -0.57 11.05 9.30
C ILE A 82 -0.44 12.52 9.69
N ASN A 83 0.39 13.30 8.99
CA ASN A 83 0.66 14.69 9.34
C ASN A 83 -0.31 15.70 8.72
N LYS A 84 -0.94 15.40 7.57
CA LYS A 84 -1.74 16.36 6.81
C LYS A 84 -3.24 16.14 6.89
N LEU A 85 -3.68 14.87 7.03
CA LEU A 85 -5.11 14.55 7.01
C LEU A 85 -5.80 14.92 8.34
N GLU A 86 -7.07 15.29 8.25
CA GLU A 86 -7.90 15.57 9.43
C GLU A 86 -8.31 14.28 10.17
N GLU A 87 -8.75 14.42 11.43
CA GLU A 87 -9.21 13.30 12.27
C GLU A 87 -10.25 12.44 11.53
N LYS A 88 -11.25 13.07 10.91
CA LYS A 88 -12.32 12.37 10.20
C LYS A 88 -11.84 11.60 8.96
N GLU A 89 -10.82 12.11 8.29
CA GLU A 89 -10.24 11.44 7.12
C GLU A 89 -9.44 10.20 7.54
N LEU A 90 -8.59 10.34 8.55
CA LEU A 90 -7.86 9.22 9.15
C LEU A 90 -8.82 8.14 9.69
N GLU A 91 -9.89 8.54 10.39
CA GLU A 91 -10.92 7.62 10.87
C GLU A 91 -11.52 6.80 9.72
N LYS A 92 -11.89 7.46 8.61
CA LYS A 92 -12.45 6.78 7.43
C LYS A 92 -11.46 5.81 6.83
N ILE A 93 -10.20 6.20 6.66
CA ILE A 93 -9.15 5.34 6.12
C ILE A 93 -9.02 4.08 6.97
N PHE A 94 -8.86 4.22 8.28
CA PHE A 94 -8.68 3.08 9.18
C PHE A 94 -9.92 2.18 9.23
N LYS A 95 -11.12 2.77 9.20
CA LYS A 95 -12.38 2.04 9.23
C LYS A 95 -12.61 1.25 7.95
N PHE A 96 -12.51 1.89 6.78
CA PHE A 96 -12.90 1.28 5.51
C PHE A 96 -11.81 0.39 4.89
N PHE A 97 -10.54 0.79 4.97
CA PHE A 97 -9.46 -0.02 4.39
C PHE A 97 -8.85 -1.02 5.38
N GLY A 98 -8.99 -0.78 6.68
CA GLY A 98 -8.43 -1.64 7.72
C GLY A 98 -9.46 -2.45 8.49
N ASP A 99 -10.75 -2.19 8.32
CA ASP A 99 -11.81 -2.72 9.20
C ASP A 99 -11.46 -2.52 10.68
N GLU A 100 -10.91 -1.32 11.02
CA GLU A 100 -10.48 -1.00 12.36
C GLU A 100 -11.64 -0.43 13.18
N LYS A 101 -12.05 -1.15 14.21
CA LYS A 101 -13.20 -0.79 15.06
C LYS A 101 -12.93 0.43 15.94
N GLU A 102 -11.68 0.63 16.35
CA GLU A 102 -11.26 1.76 17.18
C GLU A 102 -10.68 2.91 16.36
N SER A 103 -10.98 2.94 15.03
CA SER A 103 -10.51 3.93 14.07
C SER A 103 -10.62 5.36 14.54
N LYS A 104 -11.77 5.76 15.13
CA LYS A 104 -12.01 7.11 15.65
C LYS A 104 -11.04 7.48 16.77
N PHE A 105 -10.83 6.59 17.75
CA PHE A 105 -9.95 6.87 18.86
C PHE A 105 -8.49 6.91 18.44
N ILE A 106 -8.09 6.03 17.51
CA ILE A 106 -6.74 6.01 16.95
C ILE A 106 -6.47 7.30 16.17
N ALA A 107 -7.39 7.72 15.29
CA ALA A 107 -7.28 8.96 14.52
C ALA A 107 -7.14 10.18 15.44
N ARG A 108 -7.99 10.30 16.47
CA ARG A 108 -7.91 11.37 17.46
C ARG A 108 -6.57 11.42 18.18
N ASN A 109 -6.06 10.27 18.60
CA ASN A 109 -4.79 10.22 19.33
C ASN A 109 -3.60 10.56 18.43
N ILE A 110 -3.65 10.18 17.14
CA ILE A 110 -2.67 10.60 16.12
C ILE A 110 -2.67 12.12 15.98
N VAL A 111 -3.84 12.72 15.76
CA VAL A 111 -3.96 14.18 15.58
C VAL A 111 -3.47 14.94 16.82
N LYS A 112 -3.75 14.43 18.02
CA LYS A 112 -3.24 15.00 19.26
C LYS A 112 -1.73 14.89 19.39
N GLU A 113 -1.16 13.72 19.10
CA GLU A 113 0.28 13.45 19.27
C GLU A 113 1.12 14.26 18.28
N ARG A 114 0.71 14.38 17.02
CA ARG A 114 1.47 15.09 16.00
C ARG A 114 1.64 16.59 16.24
N LEU A 115 0.84 17.17 17.15
CA LEU A 115 1.01 18.58 17.55
C LEU A 115 2.32 18.83 18.34
N ASN A 116 2.80 17.81 19.04
CA ASN A 116 3.96 17.93 19.93
C ASN A 116 5.15 17.10 19.45
N ASN A 117 4.90 16.02 18.72
CA ASN A 117 5.93 15.04 18.38
C ASN A 117 5.81 14.59 16.92
N LYS A 118 6.97 14.36 16.29
CA LYS A 118 7.00 13.67 15.00
C LYS A 118 6.54 12.22 15.19
N ILE A 119 5.62 11.76 14.33
CA ILE A 119 5.12 10.39 14.36
C ILE A 119 5.87 9.57 13.31
N ASP A 120 6.79 8.73 13.76
CA ASP A 120 7.43 7.69 12.99
C ASP A 120 6.70 6.33 13.14
N THR A 121 7.24 5.28 12.57
CA THR A 121 6.67 3.93 12.64
C THR A 121 6.46 3.48 14.10
N GLN A 122 7.44 3.66 14.97
CA GLN A 122 7.38 3.20 16.35
C GLN A 122 6.41 4.05 17.20
N ALA A 123 6.38 5.36 16.97
CA ALA A 123 5.43 6.25 17.61
C ALA A 123 3.99 5.88 17.24
N LEU A 124 3.72 5.59 15.96
CA LEU A 124 2.41 5.14 15.49
C LEU A 124 2.00 3.82 16.17
N VAL A 125 2.89 2.84 16.24
CA VAL A 125 2.62 1.57 16.93
C VAL A 125 2.26 1.81 18.39
N LYS A 126 3.02 2.64 19.11
CA LYS A 126 2.74 2.98 20.50
C LYS A 126 1.39 3.67 20.70
N ILE A 127 1.00 4.58 19.79
CA ILE A 127 -0.33 5.23 19.81
C ILE A 127 -1.43 4.19 19.68
N ILE A 128 -1.30 3.27 18.72
CA ILE A 128 -2.27 2.21 18.48
C ILE A 128 -2.39 1.30 19.70
N ASP A 129 -1.27 0.84 20.24
CA ASP A 129 -1.23 -0.08 21.39
C ASP A 129 -1.84 0.52 22.66
N LYS A 130 -1.62 1.81 22.89
CA LYS A 130 -2.23 2.54 24.01
C LYS A 130 -3.74 2.76 23.81
N THR A 131 -4.18 2.86 22.56
CA THR A 131 -5.59 3.14 22.23
C THR A 131 -6.44 1.88 22.29
N LYS A 132 -5.90 0.75 21.86
CA LYS A 132 -6.68 -0.50 21.76
C LYS A 132 -6.99 -1.10 23.13
N ARG A 133 -8.29 -1.23 23.41
CA ARG A 133 -8.81 -1.81 24.66
C ARG A 133 -8.71 -3.34 24.71
N LYS A 134 -8.95 -4.00 23.56
CA LYS A 134 -8.86 -5.47 23.43
C LYS A 134 -7.69 -5.82 22.52
N LYS A 135 -6.70 -6.51 23.09
CA LYS A 135 -5.58 -7.05 22.31
C LYS A 135 -5.95 -8.43 21.79
N ASN A 136 -5.82 -8.65 20.51
CA ASN A 136 -5.95 -9.98 19.92
C ASN A 136 -4.54 -10.62 19.92
N PHE A 137 -4.39 -11.75 20.60
CA PHE A 137 -3.11 -12.44 20.68
C PHE A 137 -2.65 -13.06 19.35
N LYS A 138 -3.58 -13.24 18.38
CA LYS A 138 -3.26 -13.84 17.08
C LYS A 138 -2.80 -12.83 16.03
N VAL A 139 -3.16 -11.55 16.18
CA VAL A 139 -2.86 -10.51 15.19
C VAL A 139 -2.37 -9.28 15.91
N HIS A 140 -1.22 -8.75 15.49
CA HIS A 140 -0.64 -7.53 16.08
C HIS A 140 -1.62 -6.35 15.98
N SER A 141 -1.71 -5.54 17.04
CA SER A 141 -2.65 -4.41 17.14
C SER A 141 -2.55 -3.42 15.98
N ALA A 142 -1.34 -3.16 15.47
CA ALA A 142 -1.07 -2.22 14.39
C ALA A 142 -1.42 -2.76 12.99
N THR A 143 -1.61 -4.07 12.80
CA THR A 143 -1.79 -4.68 11.48
C THR A 143 -2.85 -3.99 10.62
N LYS A 144 -4.04 -3.74 11.19
CA LYS A 144 -5.16 -3.13 10.47
C LYS A 144 -4.90 -1.70 10.05
N VAL A 145 -4.28 -0.90 10.91
CA VAL A 145 -3.94 0.51 10.63
C VAL A 145 -2.85 0.60 9.57
N PHE A 146 -1.82 -0.25 9.65
CA PHE A 146 -0.75 -0.30 8.65
C PHE A 146 -1.27 -0.75 7.29
N GLN A 147 -2.14 -1.76 7.26
CA GLN A 147 -2.82 -2.19 6.03
C GLN A 147 -3.65 -1.04 5.43
N ALA A 148 -4.42 -0.34 6.24
CA ALA A 148 -5.25 0.77 5.79
C ALA A 148 -4.42 1.91 5.18
N LEU A 149 -3.34 2.31 5.85
CA LEU A 149 -2.43 3.34 5.33
C LEU A 149 -1.77 2.90 4.02
N ARG A 150 -1.30 1.65 3.92
CA ARG A 150 -0.71 1.12 2.70
C ARG A 150 -1.69 1.17 1.53
N ILE A 151 -2.90 0.67 1.73
CA ILE A 151 -3.97 0.66 0.71
C ILE A 151 -4.27 2.09 0.25
N PHE A 152 -4.37 3.02 1.19
CA PHE A 152 -4.66 4.43 0.90
C PHE A 152 -3.53 5.10 0.12
N VAL A 153 -2.29 5.02 0.62
CA VAL A 153 -1.10 5.64 0.03
C VAL A 153 -0.88 5.16 -1.41
N ASN A 154 -1.06 3.87 -1.65
CA ASN A 154 -0.81 3.26 -2.95
C ASN A 154 -2.04 3.22 -3.85
N LYS A 155 -3.18 3.75 -3.39
CA LYS A 155 -4.45 3.76 -4.14
C LYS A 155 -4.85 2.36 -4.62
N GLU A 156 -4.53 1.32 -3.84
CA GLU A 156 -4.62 -0.08 -4.26
C GLU A 156 -6.00 -0.46 -4.80
N ILE A 157 -7.07 0.01 -4.15
CA ILE A 157 -8.45 -0.27 -4.60
C ILE A 157 -8.76 0.40 -5.93
N SER A 158 -8.38 1.66 -6.10
CA SER A 158 -8.60 2.39 -7.36
C SER A 158 -7.81 1.75 -8.51
N GLU A 159 -6.55 1.39 -8.27
CA GLU A 159 -5.71 0.71 -9.25
C GLU A 159 -6.31 -0.64 -9.67
N LEU A 160 -6.83 -1.40 -8.71
CA LEU A 160 -7.51 -2.67 -8.99
C LEU A 160 -8.79 -2.46 -9.83
N ILE A 161 -9.64 -1.51 -9.44
CA ILE A 161 -10.90 -1.23 -10.16
C ILE A 161 -10.61 -0.85 -11.61
N TYR A 162 -9.73 0.13 -11.83
CA TYR A 162 -9.37 0.54 -13.19
C TYR A 162 -8.62 -0.54 -13.96
N GLY A 163 -7.78 -1.31 -13.29
CA GLY A 163 -7.12 -2.47 -13.86
C GLY A 163 -8.12 -3.51 -14.37
N LEU A 164 -9.12 -3.86 -13.57
CA LEU A 164 -10.18 -4.81 -13.95
C LEU A 164 -11.02 -4.29 -15.12
N ILE A 165 -11.41 -3.01 -15.09
CA ILE A 165 -12.16 -2.38 -16.19
C ILE A 165 -11.35 -2.44 -17.50
N ASN A 166 -10.06 -2.13 -17.43
CA ASN A 166 -9.19 -2.16 -18.61
C ASN A 166 -8.87 -3.59 -19.09
N ALA A 167 -8.75 -4.54 -18.16
CA ALA A 167 -8.59 -5.95 -18.50
C ALA A 167 -9.81 -6.50 -19.22
N ALA A 168 -11.02 -6.17 -18.76
CA ALA A 168 -12.26 -6.59 -19.41
C ALA A 168 -12.44 -6.04 -20.84
N LYS A 169 -11.76 -4.94 -21.19
CA LYS A 169 -11.81 -4.37 -22.54
C LYS A 169 -10.86 -5.06 -23.53
N VAL A 170 -9.88 -5.80 -23.04
CA VAL A 170 -8.86 -6.46 -23.88
C VAL A 170 -9.00 -7.98 -23.91
N LEU A 171 -9.89 -8.55 -23.09
CA LEU A 171 -10.33 -9.94 -23.13
C LEU A 171 -11.49 -10.13 -24.07
#